data_d8b5d0f929146171072dd084b1bcd1cc
#
_entry.id   d8b5d0f929146171072dd084b1bcd1cc
#
_cell.length_a   1.000
_cell.length_b   1.000
_cell.length_c   1.000
_cell.angle_alpha   90.00
_cell.angle_beta   90.00
_cell.angle_gamma   90.00
#
_symmetry.space_group_name_H-M   'P 1'
#
loop_
_entity.id
_entity.type
_entity.pdbx_description
1 polymer ?
#
loop_
_entity_poly.entity_id
_entity_poly.type
_entity_poly.pdbx_seq_one_letter_code
_entity_poly.pdbx_strand_id
1 'polypeptide(L)'
;ISATRDGLKVTFGKVRATWDLLTSGESEYQVHKSLPVQTEINGNRFTSKAHINGSTTLYTTYSHLLTAQEVSKEQMQIRDILARPAFYLTASQQRWEEYLKKGLTNPDATPEQTRVAVKAIETLNGNWRSPGGAVKYNTVTPSVTGRWFSGNQTWPWDTWKQAFAMAHFNPDIAK
;
A
#
# COMPACT_ATOMS: atom_id res chain seq x y z
N ILE A 1 -4.64 20.94 0.83
CA ILE A 1 -4.23 20.30 -0.44
C ILE A 1 -3.40 21.30 -1.19
N SER A 2 -2.28 20.88 -1.75
CA SER A 2 -1.40 21.70 -2.59
C SER A 2 -0.98 20.92 -3.86
N ALA A 3 -0.89 21.60 -4.97
CA ALA A 3 -0.36 21.05 -6.21
C ALA A 3 1.17 20.95 -6.13
N THR A 4 1.73 19.91 -6.74
CA THR A 4 3.16 19.73 -6.97
C THR A 4 3.44 19.66 -8.47
N ARG A 5 4.71 19.67 -8.88
CA ARG A 5 5.09 19.59 -10.28
C ARG A 5 4.54 18.34 -10.99
N ASP A 6 4.43 17.24 -10.26
CA ASP A 6 4.11 15.91 -10.77
C ASP A 6 2.85 15.31 -10.14
N GLY A 7 2.08 16.12 -9.38
CA GLY A 7 0.85 15.64 -8.76
C GLY A 7 0.29 16.56 -7.70
N LEU A 8 0.08 16.03 -6.50
CA LEU A 8 -0.44 16.78 -5.36
C LEU A 8 0.02 16.22 -4.01
N LYS A 9 -0.11 17.07 -3.01
CA LYS A 9 0.11 16.74 -1.59
C LYS A 9 -1.07 17.21 -0.75
N VAL A 10 -1.48 16.36 0.21
CA VAL A 10 -2.45 16.69 1.23
C VAL A 10 -1.79 16.53 2.59
N THR A 11 -1.79 17.59 3.39
CA THR A 11 -1.32 17.54 4.78
C THR A 11 -2.54 17.50 5.70
N PHE A 12 -2.56 16.58 6.65
CA PHE A 12 -3.66 16.41 7.59
C PHE A 12 -3.28 17.01 8.94
N GLY A 13 -4.06 18.01 9.39
CA GLY A 13 -3.90 18.56 10.71
C GLY A 13 -4.43 17.64 11.82
N LYS A 14 -5.47 16.85 11.51
CA LYS A 14 -6.08 15.88 12.42
C LYS A 14 -6.69 14.74 11.62
N VAL A 15 -6.25 13.51 11.88
CA VAL A 15 -6.69 12.35 11.11
C VAL A 15 -8.04 11.81 11.59
N ARG A 16 -8.34 11.90 12.91
CA ARG A 16 -9.62 11.48 13.50
C ARG A 16 -9.95 12.28 14.74
N ALA A 17 -11.19 12.78 14.85
CA ALA A 17 -11.63 13.60 15.95
C ALA A 17 -11.70 12.87 17.31
N THR A 18 -11.94 11.55 17.28
CA THR A 18 -12.19 10.72 18.47
C THR A 18 -11.00 9.87 18.91
N TRP A 19 -9.94 9.79 18.12
CA TRP A 19 -8.78 8.96 18.38
C TRP A 19 -7.54 9.80 18.18
N ASP A 20 -7.05 10.40 19.25
CA ASP A 20 -5.86 11.26 19.24
C ASP A 20 -4.55 10.54 18.97
N LEU A 21 -4.62 9.27 18.56
CA LEU A 21 -3.46 8.42 18.28
C LEU A 21 -2.66 8.85 17.05
N LEU A 22 -3.25 9.68 16.19
CA LEU A 22 -2.61 10.18 14.97
C LEU A 22 -2.85 11.68 14.85
N THR A 23 -2.44 12.41 15.86
CA THR A 23 -2.29 13.85 15.77
C THR A 23 -0.97 14.15 15.12
N SER A 24 -0.98 14.50 13.86
CA SER A 24 0.21 15.17 13.39
C SER A 24 -0.14 16.03 12.22
N GLY A 25 0.16 17.29 12.28
CA GLY A 25 0.34 18.12 11.10
C GLY A 25 1.45 17.63 10.19
N GLU A 26 2.03 16.47 10.48
CA GLU A 26 3.08 15.80 9.72
C GLU A 26 2.54 14.70 8.79
N SER A 27 1.33 14.18 9.05
CA SER A 27 0.74 13.14 8.19
C SER A 27 0.41 13.71 6.81
N GLU A 28 0.91 13.05 5.79
CA GLU A 28 0.75 13.46 4.40
C GLU A 28 0.19 12.33 3.53
N TYR A 29 -0.69 12.70 2.61
CA TYR A 29 -1.04 11.88 1.46
C TYR A 29 -0.44 12.52 0.21
N GLN A 30 0.28 11.75 -0.59
CA GLN A 30 0.97 12.23 -1.76
C GLN A 30 0.56 11.42 -2.99
N VAL A 31 0.42 12.12 -4.11
CA VAL A 31 0.22 11.51 -5.44
C VAL A 31 1.32 12.04 -6.34
N HIS A 32 2.10 11.14 -6.91
CA HIS A 32 3.13 11.49 -7.88
C HIS A 32 2.90 10.75 -9.19
N LYS A 33 3.17 11.42 -10.28
CA LYS A 33 3.05 10.89 -11.65
C LYS A 33 4.42 10.89 -12.34
N SER A 34 4.62 9.95 -13.25
CA SER A 34 5.86 9.85 -14.03
C SER A 34 6.07 10.99 -15.03
N LEU A 35 5.06 11.83 -15.25
CA LEU A 35 5.11 13.00 -16.13
C LEU A 35 4.73 14.26 -15.35
N PRO A 36 5.27 15.41 -15.71
CA PRO A 36 4.79 16.69 -15.20
C PRO A 36 3.31 16.87 -15.49
N VAL A 37 2.56 17.40 -14.53
CA VAL A 37 1.13 17.65 -14.65
C VAL A 37 0.79 19.05 -14.16
N GLN A 38 -0.24 19.64 -14.77
CA GLN A 38 -0.89 20.81 -14.24
C GLN A 38 -2.06 20.36 -13.38
N THR A 39 -2.01 20.64 -12.08
CA THR A 39 -3.05 20.23 -11.12
C THR A 39 -3.86 21.43 -10.68
N GLU A 40 -5.16 21.37 -10.93
CA GLU A 40 -6.17 22.33 -10.47
C GLU A 40 -6.89 21.74 -9.26
N ILE A 41 -7.05 22.53 -8.20
CA ILE A 41 -7.69 22.11 -6.94
C ILE A 41 -8.95 22.95 -6.74
N ASN A 42 -10.08 22.26 -6.50
CA ASN A 42 -11.36 22.90 -6.18
C ASN A 42 -12.00 22.19 -4.96
N GLY A 43 -11.83 22.78 -3.79
CA GLY A 43 -12.26 22.19 -2.52
C GLY A 43 -11.58 20.85 -2.28
N ASN A 44 -12.37 19.77 -2.20
CA ASN A 44 -11.88 18.40 -2.00
C ASN A 44 -11.68 17.61 -3.30
N ARG A 45 -11.77 18.29 -4.44
CA ARG A 45 -11.56 17.68 -5.76
C ARG A 45 -10.31 18.26 -6.40
N PHE A 46 -9.66 17.43 -7.20
CA PHE A 46 -8.55 17.88 -8.01
C PHE A 46 -8.65 17.28 -9.42
N THR A 47 -8.10 17.99 -10.38
CA THR A 47 -7.94 17.52 -11.76
C THR A 47 -6.49 17.71 -12.15
N SER A 48 -5.84 16.67 -12.63
CA SER A 48 -4.47 16.74 -13.15
C SER A 48 -4.47 16.49 -14.65
N LYS A 49 -3.85 17.41 -15.40
CA LYS A 49 -3.73 17.36 -16.86
C LYS A 49 -2.26 17.20 -17.24
N ALA A 50 -1.94 16.23 -18.11
CA ALA A 50 -0.63 16.08 -18.72
C ALA A 50 -0.72 16.38 -20.21
N HIS A 51 0.30 17.04 -20.77
CA HIS A 51 0.44 17.18 -22.22
C HIS A 51 1.24 15.99 -22.74
N ILE A 52 0.69 15.27 -23.71
CA ILE A 52 1.28 14.05 -24.27
C ILE A 52 1.39 14.20 -25.78
N ASN A 53 2.61 14.01 -26.31
CA ASN A 53 2.87 13.90 -27.73
C ASN A 53 3.09 12.42 -28.09
N GLY A 54 2.17 11.83 -28.86
CA GLY A 54 2.21 10.41 -29.21
C GLY A 54 1.67 9.50 -28.12
N SER A 55 2.19 8.27 -28.02
CA SER A 55 1.80 7.27 -27.01
C SER A 55 2.81 7.22 -25.87
N THR A 56 2.31 7.15 -24.65
CA THR A 56 3.14 6.97 -23.45
C THR A 56 2.38 6.21 -22.38
N THR A 57 3.11 5.64 -21.40
CA THR A 57 2.52 5.05 -20.22
C THR A 57 2.70 6.00 -19.04
N LEU A 58 1.59 6.34 -18.40
CA LEU A 58 1.59 7.15 -17.18
C LEU A 58 1.59 6.23 -15.96
N TYR A 59 2.63 6.34 -15.15
CA TYR A 59 2.71 5.70 -13.86
C TYR A 59 2.30 6.67 -12.76
N THR A 60 1.62 6.17 -11.76
CA THR A 60 1.17 6.97 -10.62
C THR A 60 1.47 6.24 -9.32
N THR A 61 2.04 6.93 -8.35
CA THR A 61 2.21 6.44 -6.98
C THR A 61 1.27 7.15 -6.04
N TYR A 62 0.80 6.43 -5.03
CA TYR A 62 -0.03 6.91 -3.94
C TYR A 62 0.64 6.52 -2.63
N SER A 63 0.93 7.49 -1.78
CA SER A 63 1.57 7.27 -0.48
C SER A 63 0.80 7.98 0.62
N HIS A 64 0.61 7.29 1.74
CA HIS A 64 0.11 7.88 2.98
C HIS A 64 1.16 7.68 4.06
N LEU A 65 1.72 8.77 4.55
CA LEU A 65 2.88 8.83 5.41
C LEU A 65 2.48 9.53 6.71
N LEU A 66 2.92 8.98 7.83
CA LEU A 66 2.46 9.39 9.15
C LEU A 66 3.41 10.35 9.86
N THR A 67 4.67 10.39 9.45
CA THR A 67 5.71 11.23 10.07
C THR A 67 6.56 11.94 9.01
N ALA A 68 7.16 13.05 9.38
CA ALA A 68 8.08 13.79 8.52
C ALA A 68 9.31 12.94 8.08
N GLN A 69 9.75 12.02 8.94
CA GLN A 69 10.84 11.09 8.61
C GLN A 69 10.44 10.11 7.52
N GLU A 70 9.22 9.55 7.58
CA GLU A 70 8.67 8.67 6.54
C GLU A 70 8.53 9.43 5.22
N VAL A 71 8.03 10.68 5.25
CA VAL A 71 7.94 11.54 4.06
C VAL A 71 9.30 11.70 3.39
N SER A 72 10.33 12.03 4.16
CA SER A 72 11.68 12.23 3.63
C SER A 72 12.26 10.96 2.99
N LYS A 73 12.07 9.81 3.63
CA LYS A 73 12.53 8.50 3.12
C LYS A 73 11.78 8.10 1.83
N GLU A 74 10.47 8.25 1.84
CA GLU A 74 9.59 7.86 0.74
C GLU A 74 9.83 8.67 -0.52
N GLN A 75 10.16 9.96 -0.41
CA GLN A 75 10.46 10.80 -1.57
C GLN A 75 11.58 10.26 -2.46
N MET A 76 12.62 9.66 -1.87
CA MET A 76 13.70 9.04 -2.63
C MET A 76 13.20 7.78 -3.34
N GLN A 77 12.42 6.97 -2.65
CA GLN A 77 11.86 5.73 -3.18
C GLN A 77 10.85 5.97 -4.30
N ILE A 78 9.98 6.96 -4.16
CA ILE A 78 9.01 7.37 -5.19
C ILE A 78 9.72 7.75 -6.49
N ARG A 79 10.79 8.55 -6.40
CA ARG A 79 11.57 8.95 -7.59
C ARG A 79 12.17 7.75 -8.29
N ASP A 80 12.72 6.80 -7.55
CA ASP A 80 13.29 5.58 -8.10
C ASP A 80 12.22 4.69 -8.75
N ILE A 81 11.05 4.51 -8.10
CA ILE A 81 9.93 3.76 -8.66
C ILE A 81 9.45 4.36 -9.99
N LEU A 82 9.27 5.68 -10.04
CA LEU A 82 8.80 6.37 -11.25
C LEU A 82 9.86 6.41 -12.36
N ALA A 83 11.13 6.35 -12.02
CA ALA A 83 12.22 6.28 -13.00
C ALA A 83 12.41 4.86 -13.58
N ARG A 84 12.10 3.81 -12.81
CA ARG A 84 12.32 2.41 -13.18
C ARG A 84 11.08 1.52 -12.98
N PRO A 85 9.91 1.90 -13.50
CA PRO A 85 8.65 1.21 -13.21
C PRO A 85 8.64 -0.25 -13.66
N ALA A 86 9.28 -0.57 -14.80
CA ALA A 86 9.39 -1.95 -15.30
C ALA A 86 10.14 -2.87 -14.32
N PHE A 87 11.19 -2.36 -13.67
CA PHE A 87 11.93 -3.11 -12.65
C PHE A 87 11.01 -3.49 -11.47
N TYR A 88 10.24 -2.53 -10.96
CA TYR A 88 9.34 -2.76 -9.83
C TYR A 88 8.17 -3.67 -10.20
N LEU A 89 7.66 -3.58 -11.44
CA LEU A 89 6.63 -4.50 -11.93
C LEU A 89 7.15 -5.94 -11.98
N THR A 90 8.33 -6.15 -12.55
CA THR A 90 8.97 -7.47 -12.62
C THR A 90 9.28 -8.02 -11.21
N ALA A 91 9.83 -7.21 -10.32
CA ALA A 91 10.08 -7.62 -8.95
C ALA A 91 8.79 -7.99 -8.20
N SER A 92 7.69 -7.25 -8.44
CA SER A 92 6.38 -7.58 -7.88
C SER A 92 5.85 -8.90 -8.42
N GLN A 93 5.96 -9.14 -9.72
CA GLN A 93 5.55 -10.39 -10.36
C GLN A 93 6.33 -11.58 -9.77
N GLN A 94 7.66 -11.50 -9.72
CA GLN A 94 8.51 -12.55 -9.14
C GLN A 94 8.15 -12.85 -7.69
N ARG A 95 7.88 -11.82 -6.89
CA ARG A 95 7.44 -12.00 -5.50
C ARG A 95 6.11 -12.76 -5.41
N TRP A 96 5.15 -12.46 -6.26
CA TRP A 96 3.88 -13.18 -6.31
C TRP A 96 4.05 -14.63 -6.77
N GLU A 97 4.87 -14.89 -7.77
CA GLU A 97 5.21 -16.23 -8.23
C GLU A 97 5.82 -17.08 -7.10
N GLU A 98 6.72 -16.48 -6.30
CA GLU A 98 7.29 -17.14 -5.12
C GLU A 98 6.24 -17.44 -4.03
N TYR A 99 5.31 -16.53 -3.77
CA TYR A 99 4.22 -16.77 -2.82
C TYR A 99 3.32 -17.93 -3.27
N LEU A 100 2.94 -17.95 -4.54
CA LEU A 100 2.12 -19.01 -5.09
C LEU A 100 2.87 -20.35 -5.08
N LYS A 101 4.13 -20.37 -5.45
CA LYS A 101 4.97 -21.58 -5.42
C LYS A 101 5.08 -22.18 -4.02
N LYS A 102 5.25 -21.34 -3.00
CA LYS A 102 5.35 -21.77 -1.59
C LYS A 102 4.00 -22.14 -0.99
N GLY A 103 2.94 -21.46 -1.38
CA GLY A 103 1.61 -21.67 -0.79
C GLY A 103 0.78 -22.76 -1.48
N LEU A 104 1.08 -23.12 -2.73
CA LEU A 104 0.34 -24.11 -3.52
C LEU A 104 1.16 -25.41 -3.63
N THR A 105 1.33 -26.12 -2.54
CA THR A 105 2.20 -27.29 -2.47
C THR A 105 1.47 -28.63 -2.55
N ASN A 106 0.13 -28.64 -2.51
CA ASN A 106 -0.65 -29.87 -2.62
C ASN A 106 -0.86 -30.27 -4.09
N PRO A 107 -0.21 -31.35 -4.59
CA PRO A 107 -0.36 -31.78 -5.98
C PRO A 107 -1.76 -32.35 -6.30
N ASP A 108 -2.48 -32.81 -5.27
CA ASP A 108 -3.81 -33.40 -5.41
C ASP A 108 -4.95 -32.40 -5.21
N ALA A 109 -4.61 -31.09 -5.13
CA ALA A 109 -5.61 -30.04 -4.96
C ALA A 109 -6.50 -29.91 -6.20
N THR A 110 -7.81 -29.88 -6.01
CA THR A 110 -8.74 -29.59 -7.10
C THR A 110 -8.59 -28.14 -7.59
N PRO A 111 -9.04 -27.80 -8.80
CA PRO A 111 -9.04 -26.43 -9.29
C PRO A 111 -9.76 -25.45 -8.35
N GLU A 112 -10.83 -25.89 -7.68
CA GLU A 112 -11.57 -25.09 -6.68
C GLU A 112 -10.72 -24.81 -5.45
N GLN A 113 -10.07 -25.84 -4.90
CA GLN A 113 -9.18 -25.70 -3.75
C GLN A 113 -8.01 -24.77 -4.07
N THR A 114 -7.43 -24.91 -5.26
CA THR A 114 -6.35 -24.02 -5.73
C THR A 114 -6.83 -22.56 -5.80
N ARG A 115 -8.01 -22.29 -6.37
CA ARG A 115 -8.57 -20.92 -6.41
C ARG A 115 -8.81 -20.34 -5.02
N VAL A 116 -9.29 -21.14 -4.08
CA VAL A 116 -9.48 -20.71 -2.68
C VAL A 116 -8.14 -20.38 -2.04
N ALA A 117 -7.11 -21.20 -2.23
CA ALA A 117 -5.77 -20.95 -1.70
C ALA A 117 -5.13 -19.68 -2.27
N VAL A 118 -5.24 -19.46 -3.57
CA VAL A 118 -4.78 -18.22 -4.23
C VAL A 118 -5.50 -17.00 -3.64
N LYS A 119 -6.82 -17.10 -3.45
CA LYS A 119 -7.61 -16.01 -2.87
C LYS A 119 -7.25 -15.75 -1.41
N ALA A 120 -6.92 -16.77 -0.64
CA ALA A 120 -6.45 -16.61 0.74
C ALA A 120 -5.11 -15.88 0.79
N ILE A 121 -4.14 -16.24 -0.07
CA ILE A 121 -2.85 -15.56 -0.19
C ILE A 121 -3.06 -14.10 -0.58
N GLU A 122 -3.90 -13.82 -1.59
CA GLU A 122 -4.24 -12.45 -2.01
C GLU A 122 -4.85 -11.64 -0.86
N THR A 123 -5.79 -12.23 -0.12
CA THR A 123 -6.49 -11.56 0.99
C THR A 123 -5.53 -11.20 2.12
N LEU A 124 -4.66 -12.12 2.53
CA LEU A 124 -3.66 -11.88 3.56
C LEU A 124 -2.69 -10.75 3.15
N ASN A 125 -2.18 -10.78 1.92
CA ASN A 125 -1.31 -9.72 1.42
C ASN A 125 -2.05 -8.38 1.28
N GLY A 126 -3.31 -8.37 0.87
CA GLY A 126 -4.14 -7.17 0.75
C GLY A 126 -4.43 -6.51 2.12
N ASN A 127 -4.48 -7.30 3.18
CA ASN A 127 -4.71 -6.84 4.55
C ASN A 127 -3.41 -6.56 5.32
N TRP A 128 -2.27 -6.81 4.72
CA TRP A 128 -0.97 -6.52 5.32
C TRP A 128 -0.70 -5.01 5.42
N ARG A 129 -0.04 -4.64 6.52
CA ARG A 129 0.43 -3.29 6.81
C ARG A 129 1.92 -3.33 7.14
N SER A 130 2.69 -2.50 6.45
CA SER A 130 4.08 -2.24 6.79
C SER A 130 4.18 -1.42 8.08
N PRO A 131 5.34 -1.43 8.76
CA PRO A 131 5.61 -0.51 9.86
C PRO A 131 5.33 0.93 9.47
N GLY A 132 4.72 1.70 10.38
CA GLY A 132 4.41 3.11 10.16
C GLY A 132 4.02 3.80 11.45
N GLY A 133 4.45 5.04 11.65
CA GLY A 133 4.21 5.80 12.87
C GLY A 133 4.71 5.09 14.12
N ALA A 134 3.81 4.83 15.07
CA ALA A 134 4.11 4.10 16.31
C ALA A 134 4.24 2.59 16.13
N VAL A 135 3.72 2.03 15.05
CA VAL A 135 3.78 0.59 14.76
C VAL A 135 5.15 0.23 14.20
N LYS A 136 5.89 -0.60 14.91
CA LYS A 136 7.29 -0.95 14.58
C LYS A 136 7.43 -2.21 13.72
N TYR A 137 6.40 -3.02 13.64
CA TYR A 137 6.41 -4.33 13.00
C TYR A 137 5.38 -4.41 11.89
N ASN A 138 5.57 -5.35 10.98
CA ASN A 138 4.54 -5.72 10.01
C ASN A 138 3.32 -6.28 10.75
N THR A 139 2.14 -5.96 10.26
CA THR A 139 0.88 -6.43 10.84
C THR A 139 -0.10 -6.82 9.74
N VAL A 140 -1.02 -7.71 10.06
CA VAL A 140 -2.16 -8.03 9.20
C VAL A 140 -3.42 -7.57 9.92
N THR A 141 -4.22 -6.75 9.25
CA THR A 141 -5.51 -6.31 9.80
C THR A 141 -6.62 -7.26 9.34
N PRO A 142 -7.71 -7.42 10.10
CA PRO A 142 -8.83 -8.28 9.70
C PRO A 142 -9.49 -7.82 8.39
N SER A 143 -9.52 -6.51 8.16
CA SER A 143 -10.05 -5.92 6.94
C SER A 143 -9.56 -4.48 6.77
N VAL A 144 -9.17 -4.12 5.55
CA VAL A 144 -8.80 -2.74 5.21
C VAL A 144 -10.01 -1.85 4.94
N THR A 145 -11.15 -2.46 4.61
CA THR A 145 -12.40 -1.76 4.26
C THR A 145 -13.51 -1.99 5.26
N GLY A 146 -13.29 -2.82 6.25
CA GLY A 146 -14.29 -3.21 7.25
C GLY A 146 -14.71 -2.02 8.12
N ARG A 147 -15.88 -1.47 7.84
CA ARG A 147 -16.42 -0.30 8.55
C ARG A 147 -16.58 -0.57 10.04
N TRP A 148 -16.92 -1.79 10.41
CA TRP A 148 -17.13 -2.25 11.78
C TRP A 148 -15.83 -2.45 12.56
N PHE A 149 -14.76 -2.81 11.89
CA PHE A 149 -13.46 -3.11 12.50
C PHE A 149 -12.51 -1.90 12.51
N SER A 150 -13.01 -0.71 12.21
CA SER A 150 -12.18 0.49 12.12
C SER A 150 -10.98 0.37 11.16
N GLY A 151 -11.06 -0.57 10.21
CA GLY A 151 -10.18 -0.77 9.05
C GLY A 151 -8.68 -0.91 9.27
N ASN A 152 -8.13 -0.25 10.29
CA ASN A 152 -6.68 -0.13 10.48
C ASN A 152 -6.19 -0.71 11.82
N GLN A 153 -7.05 -1.38 12.56
CA GLN A 153 -6.67 -1.95 13.85
C GLN A 153 -6.12 -3.36 13.69
N THR A 154 -5.09 -3.65 14.44
CA THR A 154 -4.55 -5.00 14.61
C THR A 154 -5.25 -5.66 15.79
N TRP A 155 -5.88 -6.79 15.55
CA TRP A 155 -6.59 -7.55 16.56
C TRP A 155 -5.73 -8.75 16.98
N PRO A 156 -5.35 -8.89 18.24
CA PRO A 156 -4.39 -9.91 18.65
C PRO A 156 -4.84 -11.35 18.34
N TRP A 157 -6.11 -11.66 18.52
CA TRP A 157 -6.63 -12.99 18.23
C TRP A 157 -6.73 -13.34 16.75
N ASP A 158 -6.85 -12.36 15.87
CA ASP A 158 -6.81 -12.55 14.41
C ASP A 158 -5.36 -12.61 13.93
N THR A 159 -4.50 -11.76 14.49
CA THR A 159 -3.13 -11.59 14.02
C THR A 159 -2.32 -12.88 14.09
N TRP A 160 -2.40 -13.66 15.16
CA TRP A 160 -1.64 -14.90 15.25
C TRP A 160 -2.11 -15.96 14.24
N LYS A 161 -3.43 -16.04 13.97
CA LYS A 161 -3.98 -16.94 12.95
C LYS A 161 -3.55 -16.53 11.55
N GLN A 162 -3.56 -15.23 11.29
CA GLN A 162 -3.09 -14.66 10.02
C GLN A 162 -1.59 -14.88 9.86
N ALA A 163 -0.78 -14.66 10.91
CA ALA A 163 0.65 -14.94 10.89
C ALA A 163 0.93 -16.43 10.65
N PHE A 164 0.20 -17.32 11.29
CA PHE A 164 0.31 -18.76 11.05
C PHE A 164 0.04 -19.11 9.56
N ALA A 165 -1.02 -18.57 8.98
CA ALA A 165 -1.33 -18.77 7.56
C ALA A 165 -0.26 -18.15 6.64
N MET A 166 0.24 -16.94 6.95
CA MET A 166 1.30 -16.29 6.19
C MET A 166 2.63 -17.03 6.23
N ALA A 167 2.93 -17.75 7.32
CA ALA A 167 4.17 -18.51 7.47
C ALA A 167 4.36 -19.57 6.37
N HIS A 168 3.28 -20.07 5.76
CA HIS A 168 3.34 -21.03 4.67
C HIS A 168 3.91 -20.46 3.38
N PHE A 169 3.78 -19.16 3.13
CA PHE A 169 4.26 -18.55 1.89
C PHE A 169 5.15 -17.32 2.09
N ASN A 170 5.07 -16.64 3.22
CA ASN A 170 5.88 -15.48 3.56
C ASN A 170 6.30 -15.47 5.04
N PRO A 171 7.21 -16.37 5.46
CA PRO A 171 7.61 -16.52 6.87
C PRO A 171 8.29 -15.27 7.44
N ASP A 172 8.91 -14.43 6.61
CA ASP A 172 9.60 -13.23 7.09
C ASP A 172 8.64 -12.16 7.60
N ILE A 173 7.44 -12.09 7.04
CA ILE A 173 6.38 -11.19 7.51
C ILE A 173 5.63 -11.79 8.69
N ALA A 174 5.56 -13.12 8.78
CA ALA A 174 4.82 -13.84 9.82
C ALA A 174 5.49 -13.78 11.21
N LYS A 175 6.75 -13.37 11.29
CA LYS A 175 7.50 -13.19 12.55
C LYS A 175 7.09 -11.90 13.25
#